data_181c4974cc372b9e23c59e46099f34c2
#
_entry.id   181c4974cc372b9e23c59e46099f34c2
#
_cell.length_a   1.000
_cell.length_b   1.000
_cell.length_c   1.000
_cell.angle_alpha   90.00
_cell.angle_beta   90.00
_cell.angle_gamma   90.00
#
_symmetry.space_group_name_H-M   'P 1'
#
loop_
_entity.id
_entity.type
_entity.pdbx_description
1 polymer ?
#
loop_
_entity_poly.entity_id
_entity_poly.type
_entity_poly.pdbx_seq_one_letter_code
_entity_poly.pdbx_strand_id
1 'polypeptide(L)'
;MRTYEYDTHQQRCMEDVYIARAGALSTKRNTEHKLQALCEAAGLSTVVSEGDLTAVKVHFGERGNDAFVNPIHVAAVVREVQKAGAKPFVTDTNTLYIGGRRNAPDHLETAAMHGFTWPVLPCPVLIADGLKGGNYRETEVYGKHFDTVKVASDIAAADSMVVVSHFKGHEVAGFGGALKNLGMGCAANEGKREQHTTRPLVIQKKCITCGACINACPEFCISIEGPSIAIDLERCIGCLMCMNTCPKHAIDLDWQDDGVVFVERMIEYAAGAVANKTGKTLYINFLTNITPHCDCTPW
;
A
#
# COMPACT_ATOMS: atom_id res chain seq x y z
N MET A 1 9.49 17.28 25.72
CA MET A 1 8.85 16.03 26.18
C MET A 1 7.38 16.36 26.42
N ARG A 2 6.49 16.07 25.47
CA ARG A 2 5.05 16.22 25.66
C ARG A 2 4.52 14.92 26.26
N THR A 3 4.09 14.98 27.49
CA THR A 3 3.38 13.88 28.15
C THR A 3 1.95 13.86 27.61
N TYR A 4 1.60 12.82 26.87
CA TYR A 4 0.21 12.54 26.50
C TYR A 4 -0.47 11.89 27.70
N GLU A 5 -1.33 12.62 28.40
CA GLU A 5 -2.29 12.02 29.31
C GLU A 5 -3.37 11.32 28.45
N TYR A 6 -3.44 10.01 28.56
CA TYR A 6 -4.56 9.26 28.00
C TYR A 6 -5.82 9.58 28.81
N ASP A 7 -6.75 10.29 28.18
CA ASP A 7 -8.09 10.49 28.74
C ASP A 7 -8.81 9.15 28.78
N THR A 8 -8.97 8.57 29.98
CA THR A 8 -9.64 7.29 30.20
C THR A 8 -11.16 7.36 30.07
N HIS A 9 -11.74 8.50 29.67
CA HIS A 9 -13.16 8.71 29.47
C HIS A 9 -13.62 8.68 28.01
N GLN A 10 -12.76 8.32 27.04
CA GLN A 10 -13.23 8.02 25.70
C GLN A 10 -14.14 6.79 25.77
N GLN A 11 -15.43 6.99 25.51
CA GLN A 11 -16.36 5.91 25.17
C GLN A 11 -15.66 5.05 24.11
N ARG A 12 -15.41 3.76 24.43
CA ARG A 12 -14.93 2.80 23.43
C ARG A 12 -16.01 2.72 22.36
N CYS A 13 -15.80 3.39 21.22
CA CYS A 13 -16.55 3.08 20.02
C CYS A 13 -16.21 1.63 19.65
N MET A 14 -17.10 0.72 19.94
CA MET A 14 -17.00 -0.67 19.47
C MET A 14 -17.57 -0.67 18.06
N GLU A 15 -16.69 -0.87 17.07
CA GLU A 15 -17.09 -1.08 15.69
C GLU A 15 -17.38 -2.56 15.45
N ASP A 16 -18.46 -2.86 14.75
CA ASP A 16 -18.80 -4.23 14.40
C ASP A 16 -17.85 -4.78 13.31
N VAL A 17 -17.38 -6.00 13.52
CA VAL A 17 -16.56 -6.72 12.54
C VAL A 17 -17.35 -7.91 12.01
N TYR A 18 -17.65 -7.88 10.70
CA TYR A 18 -18.39 -8.93 10.02
C TYR A 18 -17.41 -9.93 9.38
N ILE A 19 -17.59 -11.22 9.65
CA ILE A 19 -16.67 -12.27 9.18
C ILE A 19 -17.45 -13.34 8.42
N ALA A 20 -16.95 -13.73 7.24
CA ALA A 20 -17.43 -14.88 6.50
C ALA A 20 -16.28 -15.85 6.21
N ARG A 21 -16.54 -17.14 6.33
CA ARG A 21 -15.58 -18.19 5.99
C ARG A 21 -15.33 -18.20 4.48
N ALA A 22 -14.07 -18.19 4.05
CA ALA A 22 -13.70 -18.37 2.64
C ALA A 22 -14.11 -19.75 2.11
N GLY A 23 -14.22 -19.87 0.78
CA GLY A 23 -14.62 -21.08 0.08
C GLY A 23 -16.11 -21.13 -0.26
N ALA A 24 -16.42 -21.81 -1.37
CA ALA A 24 -17.78 -22.02 -1.85
C ALA A 24 -18.37 -23.27 -1.20
N LEU A 25 -19.59 -23.16 -0.66
CA LEU A 25 -20.36 -24.30 -0.14
C LEU A 25 -21.38 -24.79 -1.19
N SER A 26 -21.77 -23.93 -2.12
CA SER A 26 -22.68 -24.19 -3.25
C SER A 26 -22.65 -23.01 -4.20
N THR A 27 -23.30 -23.14 -5.37
CA THR A 27 -23.50 -22.04 -6.33
C THR A 27 -24.24 -20.83 -5.71
N LYS A 28 -25.07 -21.05 -4.68
CA LYS A 28 -25.81 -20.01 -3.94
C LYS A 28 -25.08 -19.51 -2.69
N ARG A 29 -23.91 -20.09 -2.35
CA ARG A 29 -23.08 -19.72 -1.19
C ARG A 29 -21.61 -19.64 -1.60
N ASN A 30 -21.33 -19.05 -2.73
CA ASN A 30 -19.98 -18.79 -3.21
C ASN A 30 -19.42 -17.48 -2.58
N THR A 31 -18.17 -17.14 -2.87
CA THR A 31 -17.49 -15.99 -2.32
C THR A 31 -18.18 -14.67 -2.69
N GLU A 32 -18.72 -14.54 -3.91
CA GLU A 32 -19.42 -13.35 -4.38
C GLU A 32 -20.67 -13.05 -3.54
N HIS A 33 -21.53 -14.04 -3.31
CA HIS A 33 -22.73 -13.88 -2.46
C HIS A 33 -22.36 -13.54 -1.00
N LYS A 34 -21.25 -14.09 -0.50
CA LYS A 34 -20.77 -13.77 0.85
C LYS A 34 -20.25 -12.34 0.94
N LEU A 35 -19.53 -11.87 -0.09
CA LEU A 35 -19.08 -10.48 -0.16
C LEU A 35 -20.27 -9.52 -0.22
N GLN A 36 -21.27 -9.84 -1.02
CA GLN A 36 -22.52 -9.05 -1.07
C GLN A 36 -23.15 -8.94 0.32
N ALA A 37 -23.35 -10.07 1.01
CA ALA A 37 -23.93 -10.09 2.35
C ALA A 37 -23.06 -9.34 3.38
N LEU A 38 -21.72 -9.43 3.28
CA LEU A 38 -20.79 -8.68 4.13
C LEU A 38 -20.88 -7.17 3.85
N CYS A 39 -20.90 -6.74 2.60
CA CYS A 39 -21.04 -5.34 2.23
C CYS A 39 -22.37 -4.75 2.73
N GLU A 40 -23.47 -5.50 2.62
CA GLU A 40 -24.77 -5.11 3.13
C GLU A 40 -24.76 -5.00 4.67
N ALA A 41 -24.27 -6.03 5.37
CA ALA A 41 -24.18 -6.04 6.83
C ALA A 41 -23.29 -4.93 7.39
N ALA A 42 -22.17 -4.64 6.70
CA ALA A 42 -21.24 -3.58 7.06
C ALA A 42 -21.73 -2.17 6.65
N GLY A 43 -22.91 -2.04 6.08
CA GLY A 43 -23.50 -0.73 5.74
C GLY A 43 -22.83 -0.02 4.55
N LEU A 44 -22.38 -0.74 3.52
CA LEU A 44 -21.76 -0.10 2.34
C LEU A 44 -22.59 1.07 1.80
N SER A 45 -23.92 0.94 1.73
CA SER A 45 -24.85 1.98 1.26
C SER A 45 -24.92 3.22 2.16
N THR A 46 -24.41 3.17 3.38
CA THR A 46 -24.30 4.34 4.28
C THR A 46 -22.95 5.03 4.15
N VAL A 47 -21.92 4.28 3.72
CA VAL A 47 -20.57 4.78 3.49
C VAL A 47 -20.43 5.45 2.13
N VAL A 48 -21.11 4.91 1.12
CA VAL A 48 -21.05 5.37 -0.28
C VAL A 48 -22.40 6.00 -0.65
N SER A 49 -22.37 7.19 -1.22
CA SER A 49 -23.58 7.91 -1.68
C SER A 49 -23.74 7.85 -3.19
N GLU A 50 -24.95 8.06 -3.67
CA GLU A 50 -25.24 8.20 -5.10
C GLU A 50 -24.41 9.34 -5.71
N GLY A 51 -23.73 9.05 -6.82
CA GLY A 51 -22.89 10.01 -7.53
C GLY A 51 -21.45 10.12 -7.02
N ASP A 52 -21.11 9.57 -5.84
CA ASP A 52 -19.75 9.59 -5.30
C ASP A 52 -18.72 9.01 -6.31
N LEU A 53 -17.60 9.66 -6.49
CA LEU A 53 -16.41 9.07 -7.08
C LEU A 53 -15.70 8.22 -6.01
N THR A 54 -15.89 6.90 -6.06
CA THR A 54 -15.44 5.98 -5.02
C THR A 54 -14.13 5.29 -5.40
N ALA A 55 -13.08 5.54 -4.62
CA ALA A 55 -11.82 4.82 -4.77
C ALA A 55 -11.93 3.40 -4.19
N VAL A 56 -11.81 2.38 -5.02
CA VAL A 56 -11.64 0.99 -4.58
C VAL A 56 -10.13 0.73 -4.53
N LYS A 57 -9.54 0.91 -3.33
CA LYS A 57 -8.09 0.79 -3.14
C LYS A 57 -7.69 -0.66 -2.95
N VAL A 58 -6.84 -1.15 -3.84
CA VAL A 58 -6.31 -2.51 -3.80
C VAL A 58 -4.82 -2.52 -4.16
N HIS A 59 -4.10 -3.56 -3.77
CA HIS A 59 -2.74 -3.83 -4.24
C HIS A 59 -2.80 -4.78 -5.43
N PHE A 60 -2.26 -4.39 -6.59
CA PHE A 60 -2.37 -5.19 -7.82
C PHE A 60 -1.42 -6.41 -7.87
N GLY A 61 -0.52 -6.57 -6.87
CA GLY A 61 0.55 -7.57 -6.91
C GLY A 61 1.74 -7.12 -7.76
N GLU A 62 2.95 -7.58 -7.44
CA GLU A 62 4.12 -7.40 -8.29
C GLU A 62 4.17 -8.50 -9.34
N ARG A 63 4.81 -8.28 -10.48
CA ARG A 63 4.99 -9.29 -11.54
C ARG A 63 5.61 -10.57 -10.96
N GLY A 64 4.98 -11.72 -11.21
CA GLY A 64 5.41 -13.01 -10.67
C GLY A 64 4.85 -13.35 -9.28
N ASN A 65 4.06 -12.46 -8.65
CA ASN A 65 3.28 -12.76 -7.46
C ASN A 65 1.86 -13.19 -7.87
N ASP A 66 1.27 -14.19 -7.21
CA ASP A 66 -0.09 -14.68 -7.44
C ASP A 66 -0.95 -14.70 -6.17
N ALA A 67 -0.41 -14.23 -5.04
CA ALA A 67 -1.09 -14.23 -3.76
C ALA A 67 -2.02 -13.02 -3.51
N PHE A 68 -2.00 -12.01 -4.37
CA PHE A 68 -2.82 -10.79 -4.25
C PHE A 68 -4.33 -11.09 -4.27
N VAL A 69 -5.15 -10.13 -3.86
CA VAL A 69 -6.62 -10.29 -3.91
C VAL A 69 -7.07 -10.57 -5.33
N ASN A 70 -7.80 -11.68 -5.51
CA ASN A 70 -8.30 -12.08 -6.82
C ASN A 70 -9.17 -10.97 -7.42
N PRO A 71 -8.92 -10.52 -8.67
CA PRO A 71 -9.68 -9.45 -9.32
C PRO A 71 -11.19 -9.74 -9.45
N ILE A 72 -11.61 -11.01 -9.48
CA ILE A 72 -13.03 -11.39 -9.46
C ILE A 72 -13.70 -10.94 -8.15
N HIS A 73 -12.99 -11.02 -7.02
CA HIS A 73 -13.52 -10.54 -5.74
C HIS A 73 -13.58 -9.01 -5.69
N VAL A 74 -12.59 -8.33 -6.26
CA VAL A 74 -12.60 -6.87 -6.40
C VAL A 74 -13.75 -6.43 -7.31
N ALA A 75 -14.00 -7.15 -8.39
CA ALA A 75 -15.15 -6.89 -9.28
C ALA A 75 -16.50 -7.07 -8.56
N ALA A 76 -16.61 -8.02 -7.63
CA ALA A 76 -17.82 -8.16 -6.81
C ALA A 76 -18.03 -6.94 -5.91
N VAL A 77 -16.97 -6.43 -5.25
CA VAL A 77 -17.03 -5.18 -4.47
C VAL A 77 -17.40 -3.98 -5.33
N VAL A 78 -16.80 -3.85 -6.51
CA VAL A 78 -17.12 -2.79 -7.49
C VAL A 78 -18.60 -2.79 -7.84
N ARG A 79 -19.19 -3.98 -8.09
CA ARG A 79 -20.63 -4.10 -8.38
C ARG A 79 -21.52 -3.65 -7.21
N GLU A 80 -21.12 -3.93 -5.97
CA GLU A 80 -21.87 -3.43 -4.79
C GLU A 80 -21.79 -1.90 -4.66
N VAL A 81 -20.64 -1.29 -4.93
CA VAL A 81 -20.47 0.16 -4.99
C VAL A 81 -21.34 0.78 -6.08
N GLN A 82 -21.38 0.16 -7.28
CA GLN A 82 -22.25 0.61 -8.38
C GLN A 82 -23.75 0.48 -8.04
N LYS A 83 -24.16 -0.59 -7.35
CA LYS A 83 -25.54 -0.77 -6.87
C LYS A 83 -25.97 0.32 -5.88
N ALA A 84 -25.03 0.85 -5.09
CA ALA A 84 -25.25 1.99 -4.21
C ALA A 84 -25.35 3.34 -4.97
N GLY A 85 -25.24 3.33 -6.30
CA GLY A 85 -25.35 4.51 -7.16
C GLY A 85 -24.07 5.32 -7.35
N ALA A 86 -22.94 4.86 -6.81
CA ALA A 86 -21.66 5.53 -6.94
C ALA A 86 -20.91 5.14 -8.23
N LYS A 87 -19.85 5.89 -8.53
CA LYS A 87 -18.96 5.72 -9.69
C LYS A 87 -17.60 5.22 -9.21
N PRO A 88 -17.39 3.90 -9.10
CA PRO A 88 -16.14 3.35 -8.63
C PRO A 88 -15.03 3.45 -9.68
N PHE A 89 -13.80 3.60 -9.20
CA PHE A 89 -12.57 3.33 -9.92
C PHE A 89 -11.63 2.49 -9.03
N VAL A 90 -10.98 1.50 -9.62
CA VAL A 90 -10.00 0.67 -8.91
C VAL A 90 -8.63 1.34 -8.99
N THR A 91 -7.90 1.39 -7.88
CA THR A 91 -6.66 2.18 -7.83
C THR A 91 -5.59 1.62 -6.91
N ASP A 92 -4.35 1.95 -7.26
CA ASP A 92 -3.13 1.82 -6.46
C ASP A 92 -2.21 3.00 -6.77
N THR A 93 -1.01 3.04 -6.19
CA THR A 93 0.02 4.05 -6.42
C THR A 93 1.34 3.41 -6.82
N ASN A 94 2.19 4.15 -7.54
CA ASN A 94 3.49 3.68 -8.00
C ASN A 94 4.41 3.27 -6.84
N THR A 95 5.37 2.39 -7.12
CA THR A 95 6.33 1.91 -6.12
C THR A 95 7.66 2.66 -6.20
N LEU A 96 8.40 2.69 -5.09
CA LEU A 96 9.77 3.24 -5.06
C LEU A 96 10.79 2.28 -5.66
N TYR A 97 10.61 0.97 -5.48
CA TYR A 97 11.54 -0.04 -5.96
C TYR A 97 11.38 -0.32 -7.45
N ILE A 98 12.41 -0.89 -8.06
CA ILE A 98 12.39 -1.31 -9.46
C ILE A 98 11.52 -2.57 -9.58
N GLY A 99 10.49 -2.49 -10.41
CA GLY A 99 9.54 -3.57 -10.66
C GLY A 99 8.53 -3.16 -11.72
N GLY A 100 7.52 -3.98 -11.90
CA GLY A 100 6.44 -3.76 -12.87
C GLY A 100 5.46 -2.65 -12.48
N ARG A 101 5.67 -1.94 -11.36
CA ARG A 101 4.75 -0.92 -10.84
C ARG A 101 5.42 0.42 -10.52
N ARG A 102 6.60 0.69 -11.10
CA ARG A 102 7.38 1.91 -10.81
C ARG A 102 6.82 3.18 -11.46
N ASN A 103 6.08 3.05 -12.54
CA ASN A 103 5.43 4.14 -13.26
C ASN A 103 4.05 3.70 -13.76
N ALA A 104 3.17 4.65 -14.06
CA ALA A 104 1.79 4.32 -14.40
C ALA A 104 1.61 3.39 -15.62
N PRO A 105 2.33 3.54 -16.74
CA PRO A 105 2.23 2.60 -17.86
C PRO A 105 2.55 1.15 -17.47
N ASP A 106 3.71 0.91 -16.85
CA ASP A 106 4.13 -0.43 -16.43
C ASP A 106 3.21 -0.99 -15.34
N HIS A 107 2.70 -0.12 -14.46
CA HIS A 107 1.79 -0.49 -13.39
C HIS A 107 0.42 -0.92 -13.94
N LEU A 108 -0.12 -0.18 -14.91
CA LEU A 108 -1.37 -0.56 -15.59
C LEU A 108 -1.21 -1.85 -16.38
N GLU A 109 -0.07 -2.06 -17.04
CA GLU A 109 0.24 -3.32 -17.72
C GLU A 109 0.28 -4.47 -16.72
N THR A 110 0.97 -4.31 -15.58
CA THR A 110 1.02 -5.31 -14.50
C THR A 110 -0.37 -5.61 -13.96
N ALA A 111 -1.18 -4.58 -13.69
CA ALA A 111 -2.57 -4.75 -13.26
C ALA A 111 -3.39 -5.54 -14.28
N ALA A 112 -3.25 -5.23 -15.57
CA ALA A 112 -3.95 -5.93 -16.64
C ALA A 112 -3.51 -7.40 -16.76
N MET A 113 -2.21 -7.70 -16.65
CA MET A 113 -1.68 -9.07 -16.63
C MET A 113 -2.23 -9.89 -15.47
N HIS A 114 -2.49 -9.26 -14.34
CA HIS A 114 -3.09 -9.88 -13.16
C HIS A 114 -4.63 -9.92 -13.20
N GLY A 115 -5.25 -9.49 -14.30
CA GLY A 115 -6.70 -9.53 -14.50
C GLY A 115 -7.47 -8.31 -13.98
N PHE A 116 -6.78 -7.27 -13.49
CA PHE A 116 -7.43 -6.01 -13.12
C PHE A 116 -7.69 -5.14 -14.36
N THR A 117 -8.53 -5.61 -15.24
CA THR A 117 -8.88 -4.96 -16.50
C THR A 117 -10.25 -5.41 -16.99
N TRP A 118 -10.79 -4.72 -17.99
CA TRP A 118 -11.99 -5.16 -18.70
C TRP A 118 -11.72 -6.49 -19.44
N PRO A 119 -12.63 -7.47 -19.46
CA PRO A 119 -14.03 -7.43 -18.93
C PRO A 119 -14.18 -7.86 -17.46
N VAL A 120 -13.10 -8.20 -16.76
CA VAL A 120 -13.18 -8.67 -15.36
C VAL A 120 -13.66 -7.54 -14.45
N LEU A 121 -13.04 -6.36 -14.53
CA LEU A 121 -13.44 -5.17 -13.77
C LEU A 121 -14.40 -4.32 -14.58
N PRO A 122 -15.64 -4.09 -14.10
CA PRO A 122 -16.62 -3.25 -14.78
C PRO A 122 -16.48 -1.75 -14.43
N CYS A 123 -15.25 -1.26 -14.23
CA CYS A 123 -14.93 0.13 -13.93
C CYS A 123 -13.52 0.48 -14.40
N PRO A 124 -13.15 1.78 -14.48
CA PRO A 124 -11.79 2.22 -14.78
C PRO A 124 -10.77 1.77 -13.74
N VAL A 125 -9.51 1.58 -14.18
CA VAL A 125 -8.33 1.39 -13.32
C VAL A 125 -7.45 2.63 -13.48
N LEU A 126 -7.08 3.25 -12.36
CA LEU A 126 -6.27 4.47 -12.32
C LEU A 126 -5.06 4.26 -11.40
N ILE A 127 -3.93 4.91 -11.73
CA ILE A 127 -2.76 5.01 -10.86
C ILE A 127 -2.79 6.40 -10.22
N ALA A 128 -3.14 6.46 -8.93
CA ALA A 128 -3.62 7.66 -8.26
C ALA A 128 -2.56 8.75 -8.02
N ASP A 129 -1.28 8.42 -8.09
CA ASP A 129 -0.15 9.36 -7.93
C ASP A 129 0.48 9.79 -9.26
N GLY A 130 -0.23 9.55 -10.38
CA GLY A 130 0.12 10.00 -11.72
C GLY A 130 1.26 9.23 -12.37
N LEU A 131 1.79 9.77 -13.46
CA LEU A 131 2.68 9.06 -14.37
C LEU A 131 3.96 8.51 -13.72
N LYS A 132 4.56 9.26 -12.80
CA LYS A 132 5.84 8.94 -12.14
C LYS A 132 5.74 8.93 -10.61
N GLY A 133 4.53 8.88 -10.04
CA GLY A 133 4.34 8.85 -8.60
C GLY A 133 4.51 10.20 -7.88
N GLY A 134 4.49 11.31 -8.61
CA GLY A 134 4.72 12.64 -8.07
C GLY A 134 3.46 13.47 -7.80
N ASN A 135 2.27 12.97 -8.15
CA ASN A 135 1.03 13.73 -7.97
C ASN A 135 0.43 13.43 -6.60
N TYR A 136 0.46 14.42 -5.71
CA TYR A 136 -0.11 14.31 -4.37
C TYR A 136 -0.84 15.59 -3.94
N ARG A 137 -1.61 15.46 -2.87
CA ARG A 137 -2.12 16.56 -2.04
C ARG A 137 -1.60 16.38 -0.63
N GLU A 138 -1.21 17.49 -0.01
CA GLU A 138 -0.89 17.51 1.42
C GLU A 138 -2.18 17.44 2.22
N THR A 139 -2.18 16.57 3.23
CA THR A 139 -3.32 16.36 4.14
C THR A 139 -2.84 16.52 5.58
N GLU A 140 -3.50 17.33 6.37
CA GLU A 140 -3.18 17.52 7.79
C GLU A 140 -3.49 16.27 8.61
N VAL A 141 -2.59 15.91 9.55
CA VAL A 141 -2.74 14.70 10.37
C VAL A 141 -2.45 14.90 11.86
N TYR A 142 -1.81 15.96 12.29
CA TYR A 142 -1.45 16.23 13.69
C TYR A 142 -0.80 15.02 14.39
N GLY A 143 0.12 14.37 13.68
CA GLY A 143 0.79 13.17 14.14
C GLY A 143 1.97 13.45 15.09
N LYS A 144 2.65 12.38 15.50
CA LYS A 144 3.91 12.44 16.26
C LYS A 144 5.09 12.80 15.36
N HIS A 145 5.05 12.36 14.10
CA HIS A 145 6.12 12.46 13.12
C HIS A 145 5.84 13.48 12.02
N PHE A 146 4.55 13.70 11.68
CA PHE A 146 4.13 14.57 10.59
C PHE A 146 2.99 15.49 11.02
N ASP A 147 3.06 16.75 10.60
CA ASP A 147 1.91 17.67 10.65
C ASP A 147 1.04 17.49 9.39
N THR A 148 1.67 17.18 8.24
CA THR A 148 1.02 16.90 6.96
C THR A 148 1.61 15.65 6.32
N VAL A 149 0.81 14.96 5.52
CA VAL A 149 1.20 13.76 4.74
C VAL A 149 0.83 13.90 3.27
N LYS A 150 1.61 13.28 2.39
CA LYS A 150 1.49 13.40 0.93
C LYS A 150 0.66 12.25 0.35
N VAL A 151 -0.65 12.45 0.33
CA VAL A 151 -1.62 11.48 -0.21
C VAL A 151 -1.73 11.62 -1.73
N ALA A 152 -1.74 10.50 -2.47
CA ALA A 152 -1.94 10.48 -3.91
C ALA A 152 -3.18 11.28 -4.33
N SER A 153 -3.05 12.12 -5.36
CA SER A 153 -4.05 13.14 -5.71
C SER A 153 -5.44 12.58 -5.96
N ASP A 154 -5.58 11.46 -6.69
CA ASP A 154 -6.89 10.91 -7.02
C ASP A 154 -7.55 10.24 -5.81
N ILE A 155 -6.76 9.66 -4.90
CA ILE A 155 -7.24 9.15 -3.62
C ILE A 155 -7.70 10.30 -2.72
N ALA A 156 -6.92 11.37 -2.61
CA ALA A 156 -7.31 12.54 -1.85
C ALA A 156 -8.55 13.24 -2.40
N ALA A 157 -8.77 13.18 -3.72
CA ALA A 157 -9.92 13.77 -4.40
C ALA A 157 -11.20 12.92 -4.36
N ALA A 158 -11.09 11.61 -4.10
CA ALA A 158 -12.24 10.71 -4.04
C ALA A 158 -13.21 11.10 -2.92
N ASP A 159 -14.52 10.99 -3.17
CA ASP A 159 -15.59 11.32 -2.22
C ASP A 159 -15.73 10.25 -1.13
N SER A 160 -15.53 8.99 -1.50
CA SER A 160 -15.60 7.82 -0.62
C SER A 160 -14.54 6.79 -0.99
N MET A 161 -14.29 5.82 -0.12
CA MET A 161 -13.27 4.81 -0.35
C MET A 161 -13.69 3.43 0.18
N VAL A 162 -13.41 2.37 -0.61
CA VAL A 162 -13.45 0.98 -0.16
C VAL A 162 -12.04 0.42 -0.20
N VAL A 163 -11.49 0.09 0.96
CA VAL A 163 -10.11 -0.42 1.12
C VAL A 163 -10.13 -1.93 1.06
N VAL A 164 -9.74 -2.50 -0.08
CA VAL A 164 -9.72 -3.95 -0.32
C VAL A 164 -8.30 -4.44 -0.11
N SER A 165 -8.08 -5.22 0.95
CA SER A 165 -6.74 -5.58 1.39
C SER A 165 -6.53 -7.09 1.44
N HIS A 166 -5.37 -7.54 0.98
CA HIS A 166 -4.87 -8.87 1.26
C HIS A 166 -4.14 -8.87 2.60
N PHE A 167 -4.49 -9.81 3.50
CA PHE A 167 -3.79 -10.00 4.76
C PHE A 167 -2.63 -11.00 4.59
N LYS A 168 -1.43 -10.61 4.96
CA LYS A 168 -0.18 -11.39 4.82
C LYS A 168 0.88 -10.95 5.81
N GLY A 169 1.98 -11.69 5.91
CA GLY A 169 3.18 -11.28 6.63
C GLY A 169 3.85 -10.05 6.00
N HIS A 170 4.74 -9.44 6.77
CA HIS A 170 5.60 -8.34 6.31
C HIS A 170 6.84 -8.23 7.19
N GLU A 171 8.00 -8.09 6.56
CA GLU A 171 9.32 -8.19 7.21
C GLU A 171 9.55 -7.08 8.26
N VAL A 172 9.09 -5.86 8.00
CA VAL A 172 9.29 -4.70 8.89
C VAL A 172 8.07 -4.40 9.74
N ALA A 173 6.86 -4.45 9.15
CA ALA A 173 5.63 -4.10 9.85
C ALA A 173 4.98 -5.28 10.60
N GLY A 174 5.58 -6.48 10.58
CA GLY A 174 5.04 -7.72 11.12
C GLY A 174 3.97 -8.33 10.21
N PHE A 175 2.97 -7.55 9.81
CA PHE A 175 1.93 -7.95 8.85
C PHE A 175 1.51 -6.80 7.92
N GLY A 176 0.94 -7.15 6.78
CA GLY A 176 0.27 -6.24 5.86
C GLY A 176 -1.23 -6.50 5.82
N GLY A 177 -2.00 -5.43 5.74
CA GLY A 177 -3.46 -5.43 5.70
C GLY A 177 -3.96 -4.03 5.39
N ALA A 178 -5.13 -3.64 5.90
CA ALA A 178 -5.75 -2.35 5.61
C ALA A 178 -4.85 -1.15 5.96
N LEU A 179 -4.20 -1.14 7.13
CA LEU A 179 -3.32 -0.04 7.55
C LEU A 179 -2.14 0.17 6.57
N LYS A 180 -1.49 -0.92 6.13
CA LYS A 180 -0.42 -0.82 5.15
C LYS A 180 -0.94 -0.43 3.76
N ASN A 181 -2.09 -0.95 3.36
CA ASN A 181 -2.75 -0.59 2.09
C ASN A 181 -3.13 0.89 2.05
N LEU A 182 -3.45 1.49 3.18
CA LEU A 182 -3.64 2.94 3.33
C LEU A 182 -2.31 3.69 3.43
N GLY A 183 -1.47 3.40 4.41
CA GLY A 183 -0.27 4.19 4.71
C GLY A 183 0.71 4.22 3.54
N MET A 184 1.20 3.04 3.11
CA MET A 184 2.07 2.94 1.95
C MET A 184 1.31 3.07 0.63
N GLY A 185 0.18 2.39 0.52
CA GLY A 185 -0.54 2.24 -0.73
C GLY A 185 -1.33 3.48 -1.18
N CYS A 186 -1.61 4.44 -0.32
CA CYS A 186 -2.25 5.72 -0.69
C CYS A 186 -1.27 6.90 -0.74
N ALA A 187 -0.02 6.72 -0.30
CA ALA A 187 0.99 7.75 -0.39
C ALA A 187 1.56 7.87 -1.82
N ALA A 188 1.89 9.06 -2.26
CA ALA A 188 2.74 9.28 -3.42
C ALA A 188 4.19 8.88 -3.11
N ASN A 189 5.07 8.83 -4.12
CA ASN A 189 6.46 8.39 -3.94
C ASN A 189 7.23 9.20 -2.89
N GLU A 190 7.03 10.51 -2.81
CA GLU A 190 7.65 11.32 -1.77
C GLU A 190 7.16 10.92 -0.38
N GLY A 191 5.86 10.71 -0.21
CA GLY A 191 5.30 10.25 1.06
C GLY A 191 5.76 8.85 1.46
N LYS A 192 5.96 7.95 0.48
CA LYS A 192 6.58 6.65 0.74
C LYS A 192 8.02 6.80 1.26
N ARG A 193 8.80 7.75 0.70
CA ARG A 193 10.17 8.04 1.17
C ARG A 193 10.19 8.55 2.61
N GLU A 194 9.25 9.40 2.99
CA GLU A 194 9.13 9.93 4.34
C GLU A 194 8.80 8.87 5.38
N GLN A 195 8.02 7.85 4.99
CA GLN A 195 7.70 6.71 5.86
C GLN A 195 8.90 5.79 6.05
N HIS A 196 9.74 5.59 5.02
CA HIS A 196 10.92 4.75 5.08
C HIS A 196 12.09 5.49 5.74
N THR A 197 12.39 5.15 7.00
CA THR A 197 13.55 5.67 7.73
C THR A 197 14.80 4.84 7.53
N THR A 198 14.62 3.59 7.15
CA THR A 198 15.70 2.61 7.01
C THR A 198 16.63 3.00 5.87
N ARG A 199 17.92 3.12 6.19
CA ARG A 199 18.99 3.45 5.24
C ARG A 199 19.94 2.28 5.07
N PRO A 200 20.52 2.08 3.86
CA PRO A 200 21.52 1.06 3.67
C PRO A 200 22.84 1.43 4.36
N LEU A 201 23.39 0.48 5.09
CA LEU A 201 24.70 0.57 5.75
C LEU A 201 25.73 -0.27 4.99
N VAL A 202 26.86 0.31 4.64
CA VAL A 202 27.94 -0.41 3.94
C VAL A 202 28.92 -1.07 4.93
N ILE A 203 29.01 -2.39 4.88
CA ILE A 203 30.01 -3.16 5.61
C ILE A 203 31.31 -3.20 4.77
N GLN A 204 32.14 -2.20 4.91
CA GLN A 204 33.32 -1.97 4.07
C GLN A 204 34.21 -3.20 3.91
N LYS A 205 34.44 -3.96 5.02
CA LYS A 205 35.27 -5.18 5.02
C LYS A 205 34.75 -6.30 4.12
N LYS A 206 33.47 -6.30 3.78
CA LYS A 206 32.83 -7.28 2.88
C LYS A 206 32.78 -6.81 1.43
N CYS A 207 32.93 -5.50 1.19
CA CYS A 207 32.82 -4.92 -0.14
C CYS A 207 34.01 -5.32 -1.00
N ILE A 208 33.72 -5.78 -2.22
CA ILE A 208 34.73 -6.13 -3.24
C ILE A 208 34.71 -5.16 -4.43
N THR A 209 34.04 -4.04 -4.29
CA THR A 209 33.89 -2.98 -5.33
C THR A 209 33.46 -3.49 -6.71
N CYS A 210 32.62 -4.53 -6.76
CA CYS A 210 32.20 -5.15 -8.03
C CYS A 210 31.21 -4.30 -8.86
N GLY A 211 30.69 -3.21 -8.31
CA GLY A 211 29.78 -2.29 -9.00
C GLY A 211 28.33 -2.75 -9.15
N ALA A 212 27.98 -3.98 -8.73
CA ALA A 212 26.61 -4.50 -8.89
C ALA A 212 25.54 -3.59 -8.25
N CYS A 213 25.81 -3.04 -7.06
CA CYS A 213 24.93 -2.12 -6.37
C CYS A 213 24.80 -0.77 -7.08
N ILE A 214 25.85 -0.30 -7.75
CA ILE A 214 25.81 0.96 -8.54
C ILE A 214 24.85 0.79 -9.71
N ASN A 215 24.98 -0.31 -10.45
CA ASN A 215 24.11 -0.61 -11.61
C ASN A 215 22.65 -0.85 -11.20
N ALA A 216 22.45 -1.35 -9.98
CA ALA A 216 21.09 -1.60 -9.45
C ALA A 216 20.44 -0.36 -8.83
N CYS A 217 21.20 0.71 -8.58
CA CYS A 217 20.67 1.91 -7.90
C CYS A 217 19.83 2.77 -8.87
N PRO A 218 18.50 2.91 -8.63
CA PRO A 218 17.64 3.69 -9.49
C PRO A 218 17.90 5.20 -9.43
N GLU A 219 18.49 5.67 -8.32
CA GLU A 219 18.78 7.10 -8.08
C GLU A 219 20.24 7.44 -8.39
N PHE A 220 21.04 6.46 -8.82
CA PHE A 220 22.47 6.67 -9.12
C PHE A 220 23.21 7.36 -7.96
N CYS A 221 22.83 7.03 -6.71
CA CYS A 221 23.36 7.62 -5.49
C CYS A 221 24.50 6.79 -4.86
N ILE A 222 25.08 5.83 -5.59
CA ILE A 222 26.17 4.97 -5.12
C ILE A 222 27.42 5.20 -5.99
N SER A 223 28.54 5.48 -5.36
CA SER A 223 29.85 5.67 -6.00
C SER A 223 30.90 4.74 -5.41
N ILE A 224 32.01 4.55 -6.14
CA ILE A 224 33.20 3.89 -5.56
C ILE A 224 34.05 4.96 -4.87
N GLU A 225 34.35 4.74 -3.60
CA GLU A 225 35.25 5.61 -2.83
C GLU A 225 36.31 4.77 -2.13
N GLY A 226 37.54 4.87 -2.62
CA GLY A 226 38.65 4.11 -2.11
C GLY A 226 38.44 2.59 -2.24
N PRO A 227 38.60 1.81 -1.16
CA PRO A 227 38.47 0.34 -1.19
C PRO A 227 37.02 -0.16 -1.12
N SER A 228 36.02 0.71 -1.09
CA SER A 228 34.62 0.36 -0.90
C SER A 228 33.69 1.25 -1.75
N ILE A 229 32.40 1.21 -1.47
CA ILE A 229 31.39 2.11 -2.01
C ILE A 229 30.95 3.12 -0.97
N ALA A 230 30.50 4.29 -1.44
CA ALA A 230 29.74 5.28 -0.65
C ALA A 230 28.33 5.38 -1.19
N ILE A 231 27.38 5.69 -0.32
CA ILE A 231 25.97 5.91 -0.64
C ILE A 231 25.59 7.32 -0.21
N ASP A 232 25.19 8.15 -1.16
CA ASP A 232 24.59 9.45 -0.88
C ASP A 232 23.21 9.24 -0.25
N LEU A 233 23.12 9.39 1.07
CA LEU A 233 21.90 9.13 1.83
C LEU A 233 20.83 10.22 1.62
N GLU A 234 21.19 11.41 1.14
CA GLU A 234 20.23 12.46 0.82
C GLU A 234 19.44 12.10 -0.46
N ARG A 235 20.11 11.47 -1.42
CA ARG A 235 19.50 11.00 -2.66
C ARG A 235 18.91 9.60 -2.54
N CYS A 236 19.32 8.84 -1.54
CA CYS A 236 18.89 7.45 -1.34
C CYS A 236 17.40 7.39 -0.98
N ILE A 237 16.62 6.64 -1.76
CA ILE A 237 15.19 6.42 -1.54
C ILE A 237 14.87 5.21 -0.64
N GLY A 238 15.88 4.53 -0.08
CA GLY A 238 15.67 3.37 0.80
C GLY A 238 15.07 2.13 0.11
N CYS A 239 15.18 1.99 -1.22
CA CYS A 239 14.57 0.88 -1.97
C CYS A 239 15.27 -0.48 -1.78
N LEU A 240 16.43 -0.52 -1.15
CA LEU A 240 17.24 -1.70 -0.80
C LEU A 240 17.68 -2.60 -1.98
N MET A 241 17.54 -2.15 -3.21
CA MET A 241 18.00 -2.89 -4.40
C MET A 241 19.50 -3.20 -4.35
N CYS A 242 20.29 -2.26 -3.83
CA CYS A 242 21.73 -2.45 -3.63
C CYS A 242 22.05 -3.59 -2.67
N MET A 243 21.26 -3.76 -1.61
CA MET A 243 21.41 -4.85 -0.65
C MET A 243 21.07 -6.21 -1.31
N ASN A 244 19.93 -6.29 -1.99
CA ASN A 244 19.47 -7.53 -2.64
C ASN A 244 20.40 -7.99 -3.78
N THR A 245 21.06 -7.05 -4.47
CA THR A 245 21.98 -7.35 -5.60
C THR A 245 23.38 -7.66 -5.13
N CYS A 246 23.75 -7.37 -3.88
CA CYS A 246 25.12 -7.49 -3.41
C CYS A 246 25.55 -8.96 -3.23
N PRO A 247 26.48 -9.52 -4.06
CA PRO A 247 26.85 -10.93 -4.00
C PRO A 247 27.67 -11.30 -2.73
N LYS A 248 28.14 -10.29 -2.01
CA LYS A 248 28.93 -10.46 -0.77
C LYS A 248 28.16 -10.04 0.48
N HIS A 249 26.89 -9.67 0.35
CA HIS A 249 26.09 -9.13 1.46
C HIS A 249 26.88 -8.05 2.23
N ALA A 250 27.50 -7.14 1.46
CA ALA A 250 28.29 -6.04 1.98
C ALA A 250 27.42 -4.79 2.28
N ILE A 251 26.14 -4.85 2.00
CA ILE A 251 25.17 -3.79 2.30
C ILE A 251 24.11 -4.42 3.19
N ASP A 252 23.91 -3.82 4.34
CA ASP A 252 22.93 -4.21 5.35
C ASP A 252 22.02 -3.02 5.66
N LEU A 253 21.04 -3.21 6.52
CA LEU A 253 20.19 -2.14 7.02
C LEU A 253 20.81 -1.51 8.26
N ASP A 254 20.70 -0.21 8.39
CA ASP A 254 20.93 0.45 9.67
C ASP A 254 19.72 0.18 10.58
N TRP A 255 19.83 -0.88 11.38
CA TRP A 255 18.82 -1.30 12.34
C TRP A 255 18.65 -0.37 13.55
N GLN A 256 19.33 0.78 13.56
CA GLN A 256 19.11 1.80 14.59
C GLN A 256 17.74 2.49 14.43
N ASP A 257 17.13 2.40 13.25
CA ASP A 257 15.76 2.80 13.05
C ASP A 257 14.81 1.69 13.54
N ASP A 258 14.18 1.95 14.67
CA ASP A 258 13.20 1.08 15.29
C ASP A 258 12.04 0.82 14.32
N GLY A 259 11.71 -0.44 14.05
CA GLY A 259 10.54 -0.84 13.26
C GLY A 259 9.23 -0.21 13.78
N VAL A 260 9.21 0.21 15.02
CA VAL A 260 8.12 0.97 15.65
C VAL A 260 7.96 2.34 14.95
N VAL A 261 9.04 3.06 14.67
CA VAL A 261 8.99 4.39 14.00
C VAL A 261 8.41 4.27 12.60
N PHE A 262 8.80 3.22 11.85
CA PHE A 262 8.21 2.95 10.54
C PHE A 262 6.70 2.71 10.63
N VAL A 263 6.26 1.90 11.60
CA VAL A 263 4.84 1.60 11.81
C VAL A 263 4.07 2.86 12.24
N GLU A 264 4.61 3.67 13.16
CA GLU A 264 4.00 4.93 13.59
C GLU A 264 3.81 5.88 12.39
N ARG A 265 4.82 6.10 11.57
CA ARG A 265 4.76 6.93 10.35
C ARG A 265 3.74 6.39 9.34
N MET A 266 3.72 5.08 9.14
CA MET A 266 2.75 4.43 8.27
C MET A 266 1.30 4.62 8.76
N ILE A 267 1.06 4.60 10.06
CA ILE A 267 -0.25 4.83 10.66
C ILE A 267 -0.69 6.29 10.46
N GLU A 268 0.22 7.25 10.63
CA GLU A 268 -0.07 8.67 10.37
C GLU A 268 -0.45 8.91 8.90
N TYR A 269 0.26 8.27 7.97
CA TYR A 269 -0.11 8.28 6.56
C TYR A 269 -1.45 7.59 6.29
N ALA A 270 -1.76 6.50 6.99
CA ALA A 270 -3.06 5.84 6.87
C ALA A 270 -4.19 6.74 7.37
N ALA A 271 -3.97 7.47 8.47
CA ALA A 271 -4.93 8.46 8.97
C ALA A 271 -5.16 9.60 7.96
N GLY A 272 -4.09 10.13 7.37
CA GLY A 272 -4.20 11.18 6.34
C GLY A 272 -4.92 10.73 5.07
N ALA A 273 -4.76 9.48 4.66
CA ALA A 273 -5.45 8.94 3.48
C ALA A 273 -6.98 8.93 3.63
N VAL A 274 -7.49 8.88 4.86
CA VAL A 274 -8.94 8.86 5.17
C VAL A 274 -9.43 10.12 5.88
N ALA A 275 -8.59 11.11 6.15
CA ALA A 275 -8.91 12.28 6.95
C ALA A 275 -10.14 13.05 6.42
N ASN A 276 -10.26 13.20 5.09
CA ASN A 276 -11.40 13.86 4.46
C ASN A 276 -12.56 12.90 4.13
N LYS A 277 -12.55 11.67 4.64
CA LYS A 277 -13.52 10.60 4.35
C LYS A 277 -14.12 10.02 5.64
N THR A 278 -14.32 10.85 6.66
CA THR A 278 -14.96 10.43 7.91
C THR A 278 -16.36 9.88 7.62
N GLY A 279 -16.63 8.64 8.04
CA GLY A 279 -17.88 7.92 7.73
C GLY A 279 -18.06 7.52 6.26
N LYS A 280 -17.05 7.75 5.40
CA LYS A 280 -17.04 7.47 3.97
C LYS A 280 -16.00 6.43 3.56
N THR A 281 -15.54 5.59 4.50
CA THR A 281 -14.54 4.55 4.25
C THR A 281 -15.00 3.21 4.78
N LEU A 282 -14.96 2.16 3.93
CA LEU A 282 -15.22 0.76 4.30
C LEU A 282 -13.96 -0.08 4.11
N TYR A 283 -13.73 -1.02 5.01
CA TYR A 283 -12.54 -1.89 5.00
C TYR A 283 -12.95 -3.34 4.75
N ILE A 284 -12.34 -3.99 3.74
CA ILE A 284 -12.55 -5.40 3.42
C ILE A 284 -11.18 -6.09 3.42
N ASN A 285 -10.98 -7.06 4.29
CA ASN A 285 -9.75 -7.83 4.37
C ASN A 285 -9.96 -9.26 3.91
N PHE A 286 -9.15 -9.71 2.96
CA PHE A 286 -9.08 -11.10 2.50
C PHE A 286 -7.97 -11.82 3.25
N LEU A 287 -8.37 -12.83 4.06
CA LEU A 287 -7.46 -13.72 4.79
C LEU A 287 -7.37 -15.06 4.03
N THR A 288 -7.02 -14.99 2.76
CA THR A 288 -6.86 -16.14 1.86
C THR A 288 -5.48 -16.11 1.25
N ASN A 289 -4.87 -17.25 0.98
CA ASN A 289 -3.50 -17.33 0.44
C ASN A 289 -2.49 -16.52 1.27
N ILE A 290 -2.59 -16.62 2.59
CA ILE A 290 -1.71 -15.87 3.51
C ILE A 290 -0.28 -16.35 3.31
N THR A 291 0.58 -15.44 2.87
CA THR A 291 2.01 -15.65 2.68
C THR A 291 2.81 -15.00 3.83
N PRO A 292 4.03 -15.47 4.13
CA PRO A 292 4.89 -14.83 5.12
C PRO A 292 5.43 -13.47 4.65
N HIS A 293 5.38 -13.19 3.34
CA HIS A 293 5.93 -12.00 2.71
C HIS A 293 4.88 -11.10 2.07
N CYS A 294 5.28 -9.87 1.73
CA CYS A 294 4.44 -8.88 1.07
C CYS A 294 4.17 -9.26 -0.40
N ASP A 295 2.98 -8.92 -0.93
CA ASP A 295 2.63 -9.03 -2.37
C ASP A 295 3.55 -8.20 -3.30
N CYS A 296 4.49 -7.46 -2.73
CA CYS A 296 5.55 -6.76 -3.44
C CYS A 296 6.71 -7.68 -3.87
N THR A 297 6.74 -8.90 -3.35
CA THR A 297 7.78 -9.89 -3.64
C THR A 297 7.26 -10.85 -4.71
N PRO A 298 7.99 -11.10 -5.81
CA PRO A 298 7.65 -12.17 -6.76
C PRO A 298 7.71 -13.55 -6.07
N TRP A 299 6.74 -14.39 -6.37
CA TRP A 299 6.64 -15.78 -5.86
C TRP A 299 6.27 -16.71 -7.00
#